data_4a31b83fdbee3b61b77789d37904afd8
#
_entry.id   4a31b83fdbee3b61b77789d37904afd8
#
_cell.length_a   1.000
_cell.length_b   1.000
_cell.length_c   1.000
_cell.angle_alpha   90.00
_cell.angle_beta   90.00
_cell.angle_gamma   90.00
#
_symmetry.space_group_name_H-M   'P 1'
#
loop_
_entity.id
_entity.type
_entity.pdbx_description
1 polymer ?
#
loop_
_entity_poly.entity_id
_entity_poly.type
_entity_poly.pdbx_seq_one_letter_code
_entity_poly.pdbx_strand_id
1 'polypeptide(L)'
;MSTPSLQRPLQRRTCRFGPQEWEVYDAWTPDAPRADVTVVLVHGGLWQTSFDRAHLRPLGLALARDGWSVASVEYTRVGMPRGGWPGTGTSVVAAIEAVATDPELPDRLVAVGHSAGGQLAVWAASDGRCPALTGVVSLAGVLDLRLADTDEVGSEAVRALLGGAPEQSPQAWADADPTLGRLDVPAVLLHGAADTLVPPSVSASYLRSRGPSDASCRLEILAACDHFGIIGPGHTAYGRVTAAINEVSTAAPAGAGPRA
;
A
#
# COMPACT_ATOMS: atom_id res chain seq x y z
N MET A 1 -18.36 6.93 39.57
CA MET A 1 -18.97 7.01 38.22
C MET A 1 -18.04 7.89 37.38
N SER A 2 -17.21 7.29 36.53
CA SER A 2 -16.29 8.04 35.66
C SER A 2 -17.10 8.61 34.50
N THR A 3 -17.05 9.92 34.34
CA THR A 3 -17.66 10.64 33.20
C THR A 3 -17.03 10.10 31.91
N PRO A 4 -17.83 9.71 30.89
CA PRO A 4 -17.25 9.34 29.60
C PRO A 4 -16.50 10.56 29.06
N SER A 5 -15.20 10.41 28.84
CA SER A 5 -14.42 11.39 28.11
C SER A 5 -15.04 11.55 26.73
N LEU A 6 -15.56 12.73 26.43
CA LEU A 6 -15.99 13.10 25.08
C LEU A 6 -14.75 13.01 24.19
N GLN A 7 -14.61 11.90 23.46
CA GLN A 7 -13.56 11.76 22.45
C GLN A 7 -13.70 12.92 21.49
N ARG A 8 -12.63 13.70 21.33
CA ARG A 8 -12.57 14.73 20.31
C ARG A 8 -12.82 14.10 18.94
N PRO A 9 -13.61 14.76 18.08
CA PRO A 9 -13.75 14.25 16.71
C PRO A 9 -12.37 14.19 16.05
N LEU A 10 -12.04 13.03 15.46
CA LEU A 10 -10.82 12.86 14.67
C LEU A 10 -10.74 13.96 13.62
N GLN A 11 -9.75 14.83 13.74
CA GLN A 11 -9.51 15.90 12.77
C GLN A 11 -8.65 15.35 11.64
N ARG A 12 -9.07 15.64 10.40
CA ARG A 12 -8.27 15.40 9.21
C ARG A 12 -7.41 16.62 8.94
N ARG A 13 -6.11 16.43 8.82
CA ARG A 13 -5.16 17.42 8.33
C ARG A 13 -4.77 17.05 6.90
N THR A 14 -4.83 18.00 5.96
CA THR A 14 -4.29 17.79 4.61
C THR A 14 -2.94 18.51 4.53
N CYS A 15 -1.90 17.73 4.25
CA CYS A 15 -0.51 18.19 4.19
C CYS A 15 -0.05 18.20 2.75
N ARG A 16 0.76 19.19 2.38
CA ARG A 16 1.35 19.32 1.06
C ARG A 16 2.84 18.96 1.16
N PHE A 17 3.33 18.12 0.24
CA PHE A 17 4.75 17.74 0.20
C PHE A 17 5.48 18.20 -1.07
N GLY A 18 4.77 18.83 -2.02
CA GLY A 18 5.37 19.34 -3.24
C GLY A 18 4.54 20.45 -3.88
N PRO A 19 5.01 21.01 -5.02
CA PRO A 19 4.39 22.16 -5.66
C PRO A 19 3.10 21.84 -6.41
N GLN A 20 2.85 20.58 -6.79
CA GLN A 20 1.66 20.20 -7.53
C GLN A 20 0.45 20.08 -6.62
N GLU A 21 -0.76 20.30 -7.14
CA GLU A 21 -1.99 20.24 -6.35
C GLU A 21 -2.26 18.86 -5.75
N TRP A 22 -1.78 17.80 -6.41
CA TRP A 22 -1.92 16.41 -5.96
C TRP A 22 -0.76 15.93 -5.09
N GLU A 23 0.29 16.69 -4.90
CA GLU A 23 1.39 16.35 -3.98
C GLU A 23 0.96 16.63 -2.54
N VAL A 24 0.00 15.85 -2.07
CA VAL A 24 -0.65 15.98 -0.76
C VAL A 24 -0.92 14.62 -0.13
N TYR A 25 -1.09 14.60 1.19
CA TYR A 25 -1.66 13.48 1.92
C TYR A 25 -2.66 13.99 2.96
N ASP A 26 -3.64 13.16 3.29
CA ASP A 26 -4.55 13.38 4.41
C ASP A 26 -4.03 12.62 5.63
N ALA A 27 -3.87 13.27 6.78
CA ALA A 27 -3.41 12.66 8.02
C ALA A 27 -4.49 12.68 9.11
N TRP A 28 -4.51 11.63 9.93
CA TRP A 28 -5.32 11.51 11.14
C TRP A 28 -4.42 11.03 12.27
N THR A 29 -4.34 11.82 13.34
CA THR A 29 -3.60 11.48 14.56
C THR A 29 -4.59 11.26 15.68
N PRO A 30 -4.67 10.07 16.28
CA PRO A 30 -5.53 9.81 17.43
C PRO A 30 -4.97 10.47 18.71
N ASP A 31 -5.84 10.85 19.64
CA ASP A 31 -5.42 11.42 20.94
C ASP A 31 -4.55 10.46 21.78
N ALA A 32 -4.76 9.16 21.60
CA ALA A 32 -3.99 8.10 22.25
C ALA A 32 -3.59 7.04 21.21
N PRO A 33 -2.42 7.19 20.57
CA PRO A 33 -1.92 6.22 19.60
C PRO A 33 -1.69 4.85 20.26
N ARG A 34 -2.17 3.78 19.59
CA ARG A 34 -1.98 2.40 20.08
C ARG A 34 -0.57 1.84 19.79
N ALA A 35 0.15 2.47 18.88
CA ALA A 35 1.48 2.07 18.46
C ALA A 35 2.26 3.30 17.98
N ASP A 36 3.58 3.24 18.09
CA ASP A 36 4.51 4.24 17.56
C ASP A 36 4.81 3.93 16.08
N VAL A 37 3.74 3.93 15.27
CA VAL A 37 3.76 3.59 13.84
C VAL A 37 2.71 4.42 13.12
N THR A 38 3.04 4.92 11.94
CA THR A 38 2.10 5.52 11.01
C THR A 38 1.72 4.52 9.91
N VAL A 39 0.43 4.29 9.72
CA VAL A 39 -0.13 3.51 8.62
C VAL A 39 -0.26 4.41 7.39
N VAL A 40 0.52 4.13 6.35
CA VAL A 40 0.47 4.90 5.09
C VAL A 40 -0.40 4.17 4.08
N LEU A 41 -1.55 4.75 3.75
CA LEU A 41 -2.51 4.18 2.80
C LEU A 41 -2.17 4.63 1.37
N VAL A 42 -1.98 3.66 0.47
CA VAL A 42 -1.74 3.87 -0.96
C VAL A 42 -2.95 3.34 -1.75
N HIS A 43 -3.70 4.24 -2.38
CA HIS A 43 -4.95 3.91 -3.04
C HIS A 43 -4.77 3.16 -4.36
N GLY A 44 -5.81 2.42 -4.77
CA GLY A 44 -5.92 1.75 -6.06
C GLY A 44 -6.49 2.66 -7.16
N GLY A 45 -7.06 2.03 -8.20
CA GLY A 45 -7.70 2.70 -9.32
C GLY A 45 -6.92 2.60 -10.62
N LEU A 46 -6.29 1.44 -10.88
CA LEU A 46 -5.60 1.14 -12.15
C LEU A 46 -4.52 2.18 -12.52
N TRP A 47 -3.93 2.84 -11.52
CA TRP A 47 -2.96 3.94 -11.67
C TRP A 47 -3.51 5.16 -12.45
N GLN A 48 -4.84 5.26 -12.63
CA GLN A 48 -5.51 6.29 -13.43
C GLN A 48 -6.15 7.38 -12.56
N THR A 49 -6.51 8.50 -13.19
CA THR A 49 -7.04 9.70 -12.50
C THR A 49 -8.49 9.60 -12.04
N SER A 50 -9.20 8.53 -12.38
CA SER A 50 -10.59 8.28 -11.94
C SER A 50 -10.74 8.00 -10.45
N PHE A 51 -9.64 7.67 -9.75
CA PHE A 51 -9.59 7.48 -8.31
C PHE A 51 -8.49 8.35 -7.69
N ASP A 52 -8.67 8.70 -6.42
CA ASP A 52 -7.72 9.46 -5.63
C ASP A 52 -7.64 8.89 -4.20
N ARG A 53 -6.86 9.53 -3.32
CA ARG A 53 -6.69 9.13 -1.92
C ARG A 53 -7.99 9.05 -1.12
N ALA A 54 -9.06 9.75 -1.56
CA ALA A 54 -10.37 9.69 -0.90
C ALA A 54 -11.01 8.29 -0.98
N HIS A 55 -10.57 7.46 -1.94
CA HIS A 55 -11.00 6.07 -2.08
C HIS A 55 -10.75 5.24 -0.80
N LEU A 56 -9.63 5.45 -0.12
CA LEU A 56 -9.30 4.75 1.13
C LEU A 56 -9.68 5.52 2.40
N ARG A 57 -10.36 6.68 2.28
CA ARG A 57 -10.77 7.48 3.44
C ARG A 57 -11.62 6.71 4.46
N PRO A 58 -12.60 5.86 4.06
CA PRO A 58 -13.36 5.06 5.02
C PRO A 58 -12.47 4.13 5.85
N LEU A 59 -11.51 3.45 5.22
CA LEU A 59 -10.54 2.59 5.89
C LEU A 59 -9.64 3.42 6.83
N GLY A 60 -9.12 4.55 6.35
CA GLY A 60 -8.26 5.44 7.13
C GLY A 60 -8.95 5.98 8.39
N LEU A 61 -10.21 6.38 8.27
CA LEU A 61 -11.01 6.82 9.41
C LEU A 61 -11.27 5.70 10.42
N ALA A 62 -11.51 4.48 9.97
CA ALA A 62 -11.70 3.33 10.85
C ALA A 62 -10.42 2.99 11.60
N LEU A 63 -9.29 2.91 10.91
CA LEU A 63 -7.98 2.68 11.53
C LEU A 63 -7.62 3.77 12.55
N ALA A 64 -7.89 5.03 12.23
CA ALA A 64 -7.63 6.13 13.16
C ALA A 64 -8.53 6.08 14.40
N ARG A 65 -9.79 5.66 14.27
CA ARG A 65 -10.68 5.39 15.42
C ARG A 65 -10.19 4.23 16.28
N ASP A 66 -9.54 3.25 15.68
CA ASP A 66 -8.91 2.14 16.38
C ASP A 66 -7.54 2.51 17.01
N GLY A 67 -7.15 3.78 16.91
CA GLY A 67 -5.94 4.31 17.55
C GLY A 67 -4.67 4.25 16.69
N TRP A 68 -4.76 4.01 15.38
CA TRP A 68 -3.61 4.13 14.50
C TRP A 68 -3.40 5.59 14.05
N SER A 69 -2.13 6.05 14.01
CA SER A 69 -1.78 7.22 13.20
C SER A 69 -1.84 6.82 11.74
N VAL A 70 -2.53 7.61 10.90
CA VAL A 70 -2.79 7.25 9.50
C VAL A 70 -2.46 8.41 8.58
N ALA A 71 -1.79 8.12 7.46
CA ALA A 71 -1.61 9.03 6.35
C ALA A 71 -2.14 8.39 5.06
N SER A 72 -3.07 9.02 4.35
CA SER A 72 -3.55 8.57 3.03
C SER A 72 -2.92 9.43 1.96
N VAL A 73 -1.96 8.86 1.22
CA VAL A 73 -1.16 9.60 0.25
C VAL A 73 -1.84 9.67 -1.12
N GLU A 74 -1.62 10.80 -1.78
CA GLU A 74 -1.89 10.97 -3.21
C GLU A 74 -0.59 10.79 -3.99
N TYR A 75 -0.69 10.40 -5.26
CA TYR A 75 0.46 10.20 -6.13
C TYR A 75 0.15 10.57 -7.58
N THR A 76 1.17 10.79 -8.39
CA THR A 76 1.05 11.08 -9.82
C THR A 76 0.56 9.85 -10.58
N ARG A 77 -0.51 10.00 -11.35
CA ARG A 77 -1.20 8.91 -12.07
C ARG A 77 -1.05 9.06 -13.57
N VAL A 78 -1.29 7.99 -14.32
CA VAL A 78 -1.37 8.00 -15.79
C VAL A 78 -2.36 9.07 -16.24
N GLY A 79 -1.98 9.87 -17.24
CA GLY A 79 -2.75 11.03 -17.72
C GLY A 79 -2.40 12.36 -17.05
N MET A 80 -1.64 12.34 -15.94
CA MET A 80 -1.11 13.55 -15.30
C MET A 80 0.29 13.89 -15.81
N PRO A 81 0.76 15.15 -15.65
CA PRO A 81 2.16 15.49 -15.93
C PRO A 81 3.13 14.59 -15.15
N ARG A 82 4.07 13.96 -15.84
CA ARG A 82 5.00 12.94 -15.32
C ARG A 82 4.33 11.65 -14.83
N GLY A 83 3.05 11.41 -15.17
CA GLY A 83 2.36 10.16 -14.91
C GLY A 83 2.89 9.02 -15.79
N GLY A 84 2.65 7.78 -15.36
CA GLY A 84 3.28 6.59 -15.94
C GLY A 84 4.60 6.25 -15.25
N TRP A 85 5.28 5.21 -15.74
CA TRP A 85 6.52 4.73 -15.13
C TRP A 85 7.76 5.46 -15.68
N PRO A 86 8.75 5.86 -14.83
CA PRO A 86 8.81 5.63 -13.37
C PRO A 86 8.16 6.74 -12.52
N GLY A 87 7.53 7.75 -13.12
CA GLY A 87 7.01 8.91 -12.42
C GLY A 87 5.97 8.58 -11.34
N THR A 88 5.08 7.62 -11.59
CA THR A 88 4.10 7.15 -10.59
C THR A 88 4.79 6.51 -9.39
N GLY A 89 5.77 5.63 -9.61
CA GLY A 89 6.53 4.99 -8.53
C GLY A 89 7.33 5.99 -7.71
N THR A 90 8.08 6.89 -8.35
CA THR A 90 8.85 7.93 -7.66
C THR A 90 7.96 8.89 -6.86
N SER A 91 6.77 9.19 -7.36
CA SER A 91 5.80 10.03 -6.66
C SER A 91 5.27 9.37 -5.37
N VAL A 92 5.05 8.06 -5.38
CA VAL A 92 4.65 7.32 -4.17
C VAL A 92 5.78 7.32 -3.13
N VAL A 93 7.01 7.06 -3.54
CA VAL A 93 8.17 7.12 -2.63
C VAL A 93 8.30 8.51 -2.00
N ALA A 94 8.23 9.57 -2.80
CA ALA A 94 8.29 10.95 -2.30
C ALA A 94 7.17 11.27 -1.30
N ALA A 95 5.96 10.76 -1.54
CA ALA A 95 4.84 10.93 -0.62
C ALA A 95 5.06 10.19 0.72
N ILE A 96 5.59 8.96 0.68
CA ILE A 96 5.90 8.17 1.88
C ILE A 96 7.03 8.84 2.69
N GLU A 97 8.09 9.31 2.03
CA GLU A 97 9.19 10.02 2.67
C GLU A 97 8.73 11.33 3.33
N ALA A 98 7.79 12.04 2.70
CA ALA A 98 7.19 13.23 3.30
C ALA A 98 6.41 12.91 4.58
N VAL A 99 5.70 11.78 4.62
CA VAL A 99 5.04 11.28 5.84
C VAL A 99 6.08 10.94 6.92
N ALA A 100 7.21 10.32 6.56
CA ALA A 100 8.29 9.97 7.49
C ALA A 100 8.92 11.19 8.17
N THR A 101 8.87 12.35 7.52
CA THR A 101 9.43 13.61 8.03
C THR A 101 8.39 14.53 8.69
N ASP A 102 7.14 14.11 8.78
CA ASP A 102 6.07 14.89 9.42
C ASP A 102 6.19 14.81 10.95
N PRO A 103 6.46 15.94 11.65
CA PRO A 103 6.71 15.93 13.09
C PRO A 103 5.47 15.60 13.94
N GLU A 104 4.27 15.57 13.34
CA GLU A 104 3.03 15.21 14.01
C GLU A 104 2.67 13.72 13.86
N LEU A 105 3.50 12.94 13.16
CA LEU A 105 3.29 11.52 12.92
C LEU A 105 4.50 10.70 13.40
N PRO A 106 4.30 9.47 13.90
CA PRO A 106 5.40 8.53 14.10
C PRO A 106 6.20 8.29 12.81
N ASP A 107 7.51 8.24 12.90
CA ASP A 107 8.45 8.08 11.77
C ASP A 107 8.61 6.62 11.29
N ARG A 108 8.19 5.65 12.08
CA ARG A 108 8.09 4.24 11.64
C ARG A 108 6.85 4.04 10.80
N LEU A 109 7.03 3.64 9.55
CA LEU A 109 5.94 3.56 8.59
C LEU A 109 5.61 2.12 8.19
N VAL A 110 4.32 1.81 8.14
CA VAL A 110 3.77 0.60 7.51
C VAL A 110 2.92 1.02 6.32
N ALA A 111 3.33 0.64 5.11
CA ALA A 111 2.52 0.89 3.92
C ALA A 111 1.38 -0.12 3.82
N VAL A 112 0.17 0.35 3.54
CA VAL A 112 -1.01 -0.47 3.27
C VAL A 112 -1.56 -0.04 1.91
N GLY A 113 -1.37 -0.89 0.90
CA GLY A 113 -1.77 -0.57 -0.47
C GLY A 113 -2.92 -1.44 -0.95
N HIS A 114 -3.89 -0.84 -1.66
CA HIS A 114 -5.01 -1.56 -2.27
C HIS A 114 -4.86 -1.63 -3.79
N SER A 115 -5.07 -2.81 -4.38
CA SER A 115 -5.09 -2.99 -5.84
C SER A 115 -3.79 -2.47 -6.50
N ALA A 116 -3.88 -1.53 -7.43
CA ALA A 116 -2.73 -0.80 -8.00
C ALA A 116 -1.83 -0.17 -6.91
N GLY A 117 -2.43 0.35 -5.83
CA GLY A 117 -1.67 0.87 -4.68
C GLY A 117 -0.95 -0.23 -3.90
N GLY A 118 -1.44 -1.47 -3.94
CA GLY A 118 -0.76 -2.63 -3.38
C GLY A 118 0.54 -2.95 -4.12
N GLN A 119 0.53 -2.86 -5.44
CA GLN A 119 1.74 -2.96 -6.26
C GLN A 119 2.73 -1.86 -5.90
N LEU A 120 2.29 -0.60 -5.85
CA LEU A 120 3.15 0.54 -5.53
C LEU A 120 3.74 0.46 -4.12
N ALA A 121 2.96 0.02 -3.13
CA ALA A 121 3.44 -0.15 -1.75
C ALA A 121 4.51 -1.23 -1.62
N VAL A 122 4.30 -2.41 -2.26
CA VAL A 122 5.28 -3.50 -2.25
C VAL A 122 6.53 -3.11 -3.04
N TRP A 123 6.38 -2.45 -4.18
CA TRP A 123 7.51 -1.93 -4.97
C TRP A 123 8.34 -0.91 -4.18
N ALA A 124 7.69 0.05 -3.50
CA ALA A 124 8.38 1.02 -2.66
C ALA A 124 9.13 0.38 -1.47
N ALA A 125 8.62 -0.75 -0.95
CA ALA A 125 9.23 -1.51 0.13
C ALA A 125 10.35 -2.45 -0.33
N SER A 126 10.69 -2.45 -1.63
CA SER A 126 11.70 -3.34 -2.23
C SER A 126 12.94 -2.57 -2.67
N ASP A 127 14.09 -3.27 -2.71
CA ASP A 127 15.37 -2.81 -3.25
C ASP A 127 15.90 -1.49 -2.63
N GLY A 128 15.53 -1.23 -1.37
CA GLY A 128 15.94 -0.03 -0.64
C GLY A 128 15.32 1.27 -1.16
N ARG A 129 14.24 1.22 -1.96
CA ARG A 129 13.63 2.41 -2.57
C ARG A 129 13.06 3.39 -1.56
N CYS A 130 12.51 2.88 -0.44
CA CYS A 130 11.96 3.72 0.62
C CYS A 130 12.38 3.18 2.00
N PRO A 131 13.56 3.57 2.52
CA PRO A 131 14.10 3.06 3.79
C PRO A 131 13.24 3.39 5.03
N ALA A 132 12.34 4.35 4.93
CA ALA A 132 11.42 4.69 6.00
C ALA A 132 10.36 3.62 6.26
N LEU A 133 10.11 2.71 5.30
CA LEU A 133 9.16 1.62 5.46
C LEU A 133 9.75 0.52 6.35
N THR A 134 8.98 0.10 7.35
CA THR A 134 9.33 -1.00 8.27
C THR A 134 8.43 -2.23 8.08
N GLY A 135 7.41 -2.14 7.24
CA GLY A 135 6.50 -3.22 6.92
C GLY A 135 5.54 -2.84 5.79
N VAL A 136 4.96 -3.83 5.12
CA VAL A 136 3.97 -3.62 4.06
C VAL A 136 2.81 -4.61 4.15
N VAL A 137 1.60 -4.11 3.93
CA VAL A 137 0.38 -4.92 3.75
C VAL A 137 -0.20 -4.65 2.37
N SER A 138 -0.34 -5.69 1.57
CA SER A 138 -1.00 -5.60 0.27
C SER A 138 -2.43 -6.12 0.37
N LEU A 139 -3.40 -5.30 -0.01
CA LEU A 139 -4.82 -5.62 -0.05
C LEU A 139 -5.23 -5.81 -1.51
N ALA A 140 -5.42 -7.06 -1.96
CA ALA A 140 -5.76 -7.41 -3.34
C ALA A 140 -4.82 -6.74 -4.38
N GLY A 141 -3.51 -6.69 -4.09
CA GLY A 141 -2.52 -5.98 -4.89
C GLY A 141 -2.24 -6.62 -6.24
N VAL A 142 -1.97 -5.80 -7.25
CA VAL A 142 -1.54 -6.22 -8.60
C VAL A 142 -0.03 -6.54 -8.56
N LEU A 143 0.34 -7.66 -7.92
CA LEU A 143 1.73 -7.94 -7.55
C LEU A 143 2.56 -8.67 -8.62
N ASP A 144 1.92 -9.12 -9.70
CA ASP A 144 2.56 -9.73 -10.87
C ASP A 144 2.00 -9.02 -12.11
N LEU A 145 2.78 -8.08 -12.64
CA LEU A 145 2.31 -7.24 -13.76
C LEU A 145 2.20 -8.02 -15.07
N ARG A 146 3.03 -9.05 -15.25
CA ARG A 146 2.96 -9.90 -16.43
C ARG A 146 1.72 -10.79 -16.41
N LEU A 147 1.36 -11.33 -15.25
CA LEU A 147 0.14 -12.10 -15.09
C LEU A 147 -1.10 -11.19 -15.24
N ALA A 148 -1.06 -9.97 -14.71
CA ALA A 148 -2.12 -8.99 -14.87
C ALA A 148 -2.31 -8.52 -16.34
N ASP A 149 -1.26 -8.56 -17.17
CA ASP A 149 -1.31 -8.25 -18.60
C ASP A 149 -2.02 -9.34 -19.44
N THR A 150 -2.47 -10.44 -18.84
CA THR A 150 -3.12 -11.54 -19.57
C THR A 150 -4.63 -11.38 -19.75
N ASP A 151 -5.27 -10.47 -19.01
CA ASP A 151 -6.68 -10.12 -19.20
C ASP A 151 -6.82 -8.73 -19.85
N GLU A 152 -7.99 -8.44 -20.46
CA GLU A 152 -8.18 -7.21 -21.24
C GLU A 152 -8.05 -5.93 -20.40
N VAL A 153 -8.68 -5.89 -19.22
CA VAL A 153 -8.68 -4.70 -18.34
C VAL A 153 -7.31 -4.49 -17.70
N GLY A 154 -6.71 -5.56 -17.20
CA GLY A 154 -5.37 -5.53 -16.63
C GLY A 154 -4.31 -5.14 -17.65
N SER A 155 -4.39 -5.70 -18.86
CA SER A 155 -3.48 -5.39 -19.97
C SER A 155 -3.50 -3.91 -20.34
N GLU A 156 -4.68 -3.31 -20.53
CA GLU A 156 -4.79 -1.88 -20.85
C GLU A 156 -4.15 -1.01 -19.75
N ALA A 157 -4.49 -1.27 -18.50
CA ALA A 157 -4.02 -0.47 -17.36
C ALA A 157 -2.51 -0.60 -17.14
N VAL A 158 -1.97 -1.82 -17.17
CA VAL A 158 -0.53 -2.07 -16.99
C VAL A 158 0.28 -1.46 -18.13
N ARG A 159 -0.15 -1.62 -19.38
CA ARG A 159 0.53 -1.03 -20.55
C ARG A 159 0.44 0.49 -20.55
N ALA A 160 -0.68 1.08 -20.10
CA ALA A 160 -0.78 2.53 -19.92
C ALA A 160 0.19 3.05 -18.86
N LEU A 161 0.37 2.31 -17.74
CA LEU A 161 1.35 2.65 -16.71
C LEU A 161 2.78 2.58 -17.25
N LEU A 162 3.12 1.49 -17.97
CA LEU A 162 4.49 1.17 -18.36
C LEU A 162 4.92 1.75 -19.73
N GLY A 163 3.97 2.40 -20.43
CA GLY A 163 4.23 3.04 -21.72
C GLY A 163 4.27 2.07 -22.90
N GLY A 164 3.64 0.89 -22.78
CA GLY A 164 3.50 -0.10 -23.83
C GLY A 164 3.64 -1.55 -23.38
N ALA A 165 3.63 -2.47 -24.33
CA ALA A 165 3.87 -3.89 -24.11
C ALA A 165 5.31 -4.17 -23.65
N PRO A 166 5.61 -5.38 -23.11
CA PRO A 166 6.95 -5.73 -22.63
C PRO A 166 8.08 -5.50 -23.64
N GLU A 167 7.81 -5.74 -24.90
CA GLU A 167 8.78 -5.55 -26.00
C GLU A 167 9.04 -4.08 -26.31
N GLN A 168 8.05 -3.20 -26.04
CA GLN A 168 8.12 -1.77 -26.28
C GLN A 168 8.77 -0.99 -25.13
N SER A 169 8.59 -1.48 -23.89
CA SER A 169 9.04 -0.81 -22.67
C SER A 169 9.73 -1.77 -21.69
N PRO A 170 10.71 -2.59 -22.12
CA PRO A 170 11.27 -3.69 -21.32
C PRO A 170 11.87 -3.23 -19.99
N GLN A 171 12.48 -2.04 -19.95
CA GLN A 171 13.07 -1.49 -18.72
C GLN A 171 12.00 -1.10 -17.70
N ALA A 172 10.89 -0.48 -18.14
CA ALA A 172 9.77 -0.13 -17.27
C ALA A 172 9.12 -1.39 -16.66
N TRP A 173 8.95 -2.45 -17.47
CA TRP A 173 8.45 -3.74 -17.01
C TRP A 173 9.39 -4.39 -15.99
N ALA A 174 10.70 -4.36 -16.21
CA ALA A 174 11.68 -4.94 -15.29
C ALA A 174 11.76 -4.20 -13.96
N ASP A 175 11.61 -2.86 -13.97
CA ASP A 175 11.69 -2.05 -12.76
C ASP A 175 10.38 -2.02 -11.97
N ALA A 176 9.22 -2.01 -12.65
CA ALA A 176 7.92 -1.86 -12.00
C ALA A 176 7.37 -3.14 -11.39
N ASP A 177 7.77 -4.32 -11.88
CA ASP A 177 7.19 -5.60 -11.49
C ASP A 177 7.74 -6.05 -10.12
N PRO A 178 6.90 -6.10 -9.07
CA PRO A 178 7.35 -6.51 -7.74
C PRO A 178 7.92 -7.93 -7.67
N THR A 179 7.56 -8.83 -8.62
CA THR A 179 8.08 -10.20 -8.66
C THR A 179 9.58 -10.26 -8.89
N LEU A 180 10.17 -9.21 -9.45
CA LEU A 180 11.58 -9.10 -9.78
C LEU A 180 12.40 -8.38 -8.71
N GLY A 181 11.75 -7.62 -7.82
CA GLY A 181 12.40 -6.88 -6.74
C GLY A 181 12.68 -7.74 -5.50
N ARG A 182 13.66 -7.35 -4.70
CA ARG A 182 13.93 -7.94 -3.39
C ARG A 182 13.15 -7.18 -2.32
N LEU A 183 12.25 -7.87 -1.62
CA LEU A 183 11.53 -7.29 -0.50
C LEU A 183 12.47 -7.12 0.72
N ASP A 184 12.48 -5.93 1.30
CA ASP A 184 13.42 -5.59 2.37
C ASP A 184 12.77 -5.57 3.77
N VAL A 185 11.44 -5.68 3.85
CA VAL A 185 10.66 -5.58 5.08
C VAL A 185 9.63 -6.71 5.19
N PRO A 186 9.11 -7.02 6.39
CA PRO A 186 8.02 -7.96 6.57
C PRO A 186 6.79 -7.56 5.76
N ALA A 187 6.14 -8.54 5.10
CA ALA A 187 4.98 -8.33 4.26
C ALA A 187 3.84 -9.30 4.56
N VAL A 188 2.62 -8.79 4.57
CA VAL A 188 1.40 -9.59 4.59
C VAL A 188 0.56 -9.25 3.37
N LEU A 189 0.24 -10.27 2.59
CA LEU A 189 -0.63 -10.19 1.44
C LEU A 189 -2.01 -10.72 1.84
N LEU A 190 -3.03 -9.88 1.75
CA LEU A 190 -4.42 -10.28 1.94
C LEU A 190 -5.14 -10.21 0.59
N HIS A 191 -5.87 -11.27 0.22
CA HIS A 191 -6.60 -11.30 -1.04
C HIS A 191 -7.96 -11.96 -0.87
N GLY A 192 -9.00 -11.38 -1.45
CA GLY A 192 -10.34 -11.94 -1.40
C GLY A 192 -10.50 -13.13 -2.33
N ALA A 193 -11.09 -14.25 -1.83
CA ALA A 193 -11.36 -15.41 -2.68
C ALA A 193 -12.41 -15.15 -3.78
N ALA A 194 -13.28 -14.16 -3.59
CA ALA A 194 -14.31 -13.75 -4.53
C ALA A 194 -13.90 -12.53 -5.39
N ASP A 195 -12.63 -12.18 -5.40
CA ASP A 195 -12.12 -11.08 -6.22
C ASP A 195 -12.11 -11.47 -7.71
N THR A 196 -12.97 -10.79 -8.48
CA THR A 196 -13.11 -10.98 -9.93
C THR A 196 -12.44 -9.89 -10.75
N LEU A 197 -11.89 -8.84 -10.11
CA LEU A 197 -11.16 -7.76 -10.77
C LEU A 197 -9.66 -8.03 -10.82
N VAL A 198 -9.08 -8.44 -9.69
CA VAL A 198 -7.71 -8.90 -9.59
C VAL A 198 -7.74 -10.32 -9.04
N PRO A 199 -7.50 -11.36 -9.86
CA PRO A 199 -7.56 -12.74 -9.37
C PRO A 199 -6.52 -13.01 -8.26
N PRO A 200 -6.87 -13.80 -7.22
CA PRO A 200 -5.94 -14.15 -6.14
C PRO A 200 -4.65 -14.83 -6.62
N SER A 201 -4.66 -15.40 -7.83
CA SER A 201 -3.50 -15.98 -8.49
C SER A 201 -2.36 -14.98 -8.67
N VAL A 202 -2.64 -13.67 -8.78
CA VAL A 202 -1.64 -12.59 -8.90
C VAL A 202 -0.82 -12.49 -7.61
N SER A 203 -1.46 -12.45 -6.43
CA SER A 203 -0.76 -12.48 -5.14
C SER A 203 -0.05 -13.81 -4.89
N ALA A 204 -0.65 -14.92 -5.30
CA ALA A 204 -0.02 -16.24 -5.20
C ALA A 204 1.22 -16.37 -6.11
N SER A 205 1.21 -15.74 -7.28
CA SER A 205 2.37 -15.69 -8.17
C SER A 205 3.52 -14.92 -7.53
N TYR A 206 3.24 -13.75 -6.97
CA TYR A 206 4.24 -12.97 -6.23
C TYR A 206 4.84 -13.78 -5.07
N LEU A 207 4.02 -14.44 -4.24
CA LEU A 207 4.54 -15.24 -3.13
C LEU A 207 5.47 -16.36 -3.64
N ARG A 208 5.12 -17.01 -4.77
CA ARG A 208 5.99 -18.03 -5.39
C ARG A 208 7.32 -17.46 -5.86
N SER A 209 7.35 -16.22 -6.39
CA SER A 209 8.59 -15.58 -6.84
C SER A 209 9.56 -15.30 -5.68
N ARG A 210 9.05 -15.18 -4.44
CA ARG A 210 9.89 -15.01 -3.23
C ARG A 210 10.67 -16.26 -2.85
N GLY A 211 10.22 -17.42 -3.30
CA GLY A 211 10.81 -18.72 -2.96
C GLY A 211 10.41 -19.24 -1.57
N PRO A 212 10.62 -20.55 -1.32
CA PRO A 212 10.11 -21.22 -0.12
C PRO A 212 10.84 -20.85 1.18
N SER A 213 11.99 -20.20 1.09
CA SER A 213 12.82 -19.82 2.25
C SER A 213 12.55 -18.40 2.74
N ASP A 214 11.74 -17.62 2.03
CA ASP A 214 11.43 -16.24 2.40
C ASP A 214 10.30 -16.22 3.43
N ALA A 215 10.67 -16.26 4.71
CA ALA A 215 9.72 -16.15 5.82
C ALA A 215 9.22 -14.70 6.08
N SER A 216 9.73 -13.73 5.34
CA SER A 216 9.35 -12.33 5.52
C SER A 216 8.01 -11.99 4.87
N CYS A 217 7.48 -12.85 3.99
CA CYS A 217 6.24 -12.63 3.24
C CYS A 217 5.28 -13.81 3.39
N ARG A 218 4.01 -13.52 3.67
CA ARG A 218 2.94 -14.53 3.67
C ARG A 218 1.70 -14.02 2.92
N LEU A 219 0.91 -14.97 2.42
CA LEU A 219 -0.38 -14.70 1.78
C LEU A 219 -1.51 -15.35 2.58
N GLU A 220 -2.61 -14.62 2.73
CA GLU A 220 -3.86 -15.12 3.27
C GLU A 220 -5.00 -14.84 2.30
N ILE A 221 -5.74 -15.90 1.94
CA ILE A 221 -6.93 -15.80 1.09
C ILE A 221 -8.16 -15.72 1.99
N LEU A 222 -8.92 -14.63 1.85
CA LEU A 222 -10.08 -14.33 2.67
C LEU A 222 -11.36 -14.85 2.00
N ALA A 223 -12.01 -15.84 2.62
CA ALA A 223 -13.28 -16.37 2.12
C ALA A 223 -14.37 -15.29 2.08
N ALA A 224 -15.26 -15.36 1.09
CA ALA A 224 -16.39 -14.43 0.90
C ALA A 224 -16.01 -12.94 0.88
N CYS A 225 -14.78 -12.62 0.48
CA CYS A 225 -14.29 -11.26 0.33
C CYS A 225 -14.03 -10.99 -1.16
N ASP A 226 -14.54 -9.88 -1.67
CA ASP A 226 -14.28 -9.38 -3.02
C ASP A 226 -13.24 -8.26 -3.02
N HIS A 227 -12.99 -7.66 -4.19
CA HIS A 227 -11.97 -6.62 -4.39
C HIS A 227 -12.16 -5.39 -3.50
N PHE A 228 -13.39 -4.98 -3.23
CA PHE A 228 -13.69 -3.79 -2.42
C PHE A 228 -14.07 -4.12 -0.98
N GLY A 229 -14.59 -5.32 -0.72
CA GLY A 229 -14.86 -5.79 0.63
C GLY A 229 -13.62 -5.76 1.52
N ILE A 230 -12.44 -6.02 0.93
CA ILE A 230 -11.17 -6.05 1.67
C ILE A 230 -10.79 -4.68 2.28
N ILE A 231 -11.25 -3.57 1.72
CA ILE A 231 -11.03 -2.21 2.23
C ILE A 231 -12.23 -1.64 2.98
N GLY A 232 -13.32 -2.42 3.09
CA GLY A 232 -14.55 -2.00 3.76
C GLY A 232 -14.46 -2.13 5.28
N PRO A 233 -14.57 -1.03 6.06
CA PRO A 233 -14.50 -1.13 7.54
C PRO A 233 -15.64 -1.95 8.17
N GLY A 234 -16.77 -2.06 7.48
CA GLY A 234 -17.90 -2.89 7.92
C GLY A 234 -17.83 -4.36 7.46
N HIS A 235 -16.82 -4.72 6.67
CA HIS A 235 -16.64 -6.08 6.18
C HIS A 235 -15.86 -6.94 7.19
N THR A 236 -16.10 -8.25 7.20
CA THR A 236 -15.41 -9.20 8.09
C THR A 236 -13.90 -9.24 7.86
N ALA A 237 -13.42 -8.84 6.66
CA ALA A 237 -12.01 -8.70 6.33
C ALA A 237 -11.29 -7.64 7.18
N TYR A 238 -11.99 -6.62 7.70
CA TYR A 238 -11.36 -5.52 8.45
C TYR A 238 -10.52 -6.00 9.63
N GLY A 239 -11.00 -7.00 10.38
CA GLY A 239 -10.24 -7.60 11.48
C GLY A 239 -8.94 -8.27 11.02
N ARG A 240 -8.91 -8.82 9.79
CA ARG A 240 -7.68 -9.40 9.21
C ARG A 240 -6.72 -8.31 8.75
N VAL A 241 -7.24 -7.21 8.21
CA VAL A 241 -6.43 -6.04 7.83
C VAL A 241 -5.72 -5.45 9.05
N THR A 242 -6.45 -5.20 10.15
CA THR A 242 -5.86 -4.67 11.38
C THR A 242 -4.86 -5.64 12.03
N ALA A 243 -5.12 -6.95 11.97
CA ALA A 243 -4.18 -7.97 12.44
C ALA A 243 -2.90 -8.00 11.61
N ALA A 244 -2.99 -7.89 10.28
CA ALA A 244 -1.85 -7.84 9.38
C ALA A 244 -0.99 -6.58 9.63
N ILE A 245 -1.61 -5.41 9.81
CA ILE A 245 -0.90 -4.17 10.16
C ILE A 245 -0.14 -4.36 11.49
N ASN A 246 -0.79 -4.90 12.50
CA ASN A 246 -0.16 -5.15 13.80
C ASN A 246 1.03 -6.13 13.69
N GLU A 247 0.88 -7.19 12.89
CA GLU A 247 1.94 -8.19 12.66
C GLU A 247 3.19 -7.55 12.07
N VAL A 248 3.08 -6.83 10.94
CA VAL A 248 4.23 -6.21 10.30
C VAL A 248 4.81 -5.04 11.09
N SER A 249 4.00 -4.35 11.92
CA SER A 249 4.48 -3.26 12.77
C SER A 249 5.29 -3.75 13.98
N THR A 250 5.11 -5.00 14.41
CA THR A 250 5.82 -5.58 15.56
C THR A 250 6.95 -6.53 15.15
N ALA A 251 7.04 -6.90 13.86
CA ALA A 251 8.10 -7.75 13.36
C ALA A 251 9.47 -7.04 13.45
N ALA A 252 10.51 -7.81 13.76
CA ALA A 252 11.87 -7.30 13.69
C ALA A 252 12.23 -7.01 12.21
N PRO A 253 13.01 -5.94 11.93
CA PRO A 253 13.45 -5.66 10.56
C PRO A 253 14.19 -6.86 9.99
N ALA A 254 13.90 -7.21 8.73
CA ALA A 254 14.58 -8.26 8.01
C ALA A 254 16.08 -7.91 7.93
N GLY A 255 16.94 -8.70 8.57
CA GLY A 255 18.39 -8.49 8.54
C GLY A 255 19.05 -8.03 9.84
N ALA A 256 18.36 -7.95 10.96
CA ALA A 256 18.99 -7.82 12.28
C ALA A 256 19.53 -9.19 12.75
N GLY A 257 20.45 -9.76 11.97
CA GLY A 257 21.35 -10.81 12.49
C GLY A 257 22.21 -10.22 13.59
N PRO A 258 22.67 -11.03 14.59
CA PRO A 258 23.50 -10.53 15.67
C PRO A 258 24.74 -9.84 15.08
N ARG A 259 24.92 -8.57 15.41
CA ARG A 259 26.18 -7.88 15.14
C ARG A 259 27.25 -8.59 15.97
N ALA A 260 28.16 -9.27 15.28
CA ALA A 260 29.32 -9.90 15.88
C ALA A 260 30.30 -8.85 16.44
#